data_0507148eaa593a293949e9acf7eaf278
#
_entry.id   0507148eaa593a293949e9acf7eaf278
#
_cell.length_a   1.000
_cell.length_b   1.000
_cell.length_c   1.000
_cell.angle_alpha   90.00
_cell.angle_beta   90.00
_cell.angle_gamma   90.00
#
_symmetry.space_group_name_H-M   'P 1'
#
loop_
_entity.id
_entity.type
_entity.pdbx_description
1 polymer ?
#
loop_
_entity_poly.entity_id
_entity_poly.type
_entity_poly.pdbx_seq_one_letter_code
_entity_poly.pdbx_strand_id
1 'polypeptide(L)'
;KINKTIEAAAIVDRSFIDSDAWKAKVIEESKRETIEASERGSRIHDMLESCFKKELEPTGDDASIFHAVDALLKVNCGEQNWRSEEVVCNLQKGYGGMIDLVSDEWVIDFKTKEFTTGSKQLAYESMAYQLIAYERALPAPPKRIANIFISANNPGVVVFHEWNEADFNRYWTIFESSLTVWKNVKKYWPERHNKEEESSG
;
A
#
# COMPACT_ATOMS: atom_id res chain seq x y z
N LYS A 1 8.80 -5.03 13.64
CA LYS A 1 9.81 -6.12 13.53
C LYS A 1 10.02 -6.87 14.86
N ILE A 2 10.16 -6.17 16.00
CA ILE A 2 10.40 -6.80 17.32
C ILE A 2 9.26 -7.74 17.70
N ASN A 3 7.99 -7.36 17.50
CA ASN A 3 6.84 -8.18 17.87
C ASN A 3 6.79 -9.52 17.10
N LYS A 4 7.00 -9.48 15.77
CA LYS A 4 7.00 -10.73 14.96
C LYS A 4 8.11 -11.71 15.36
N THR A 5 9.26 -11.21 15.76
CA THR A 5 10.36 -12.05 16.26
C THR A 5 10.01 -12.67 17.62
N ILE A 6 9.27 -11.95 18.47
CA ILE A 6 8.78 -12.48 19.76
C ILE A 6 7.71 -13.55 19.54
N GLU A 7 6.76 -13.31 18.62
CA GLU A 7 5.71 -14.26 18.25
C GLU A 7 6.31 -15.53 17.65
N ALA A 8 7.26 -15.41 16.71
CA ALA A 8 7.99 -16.55 16.16
C ALA A 8 8.78 -17.32 17.23
N ALA A 9 9.38 -16.62 18.18
CA ALA A 9 10.08 -17.25 19.29
C ALA A 9 9.14 -18.04 20.24
N ALA A 10 7.86 -17.66 20.32
CA ALA A 10 6.88 -18.38 21.14
C ALA A 10 6.39 -19.67 20.47
N ILE A 11 6.41 -19.74 19.14
CA ILE A 11 5.93 -20.88 18.34
C ILE A 11 7.02 -21.94 18.19
N VAL A 12 8.29 -21.52 18.08
CA VAL A 12 9.41 -22.46 17.90
C VAL A 12 9.68 -23.25 19.17
N ASP A 13 9.66 -24.59 19.05
CA ASP A 13 9.89 -25.52 20.14
C ASP A 13 11.25 -25.26 20.83
N ARG A 14 11.20 -25.04 22.14
CA ARG A 14 12.36 -24.78 23.00
C ARG A 14 13.16 -26.01 23.36
N SER A 15 12.80 -27.18 22.88
CA SER A 15 13.57 -28.45 23.12
C SER A 15 14.95 -28.41 22.43
N PHE A 16 15.21 -27.46 21.55
CA PHE A 16 16.51 -27.18 20.97
C PHE A 16 17.42 -26.46 21.97
N ILE A 17 18.34 -27.19 22.56
CA ILE A 17 19.30 -26.66 23.55
C ILE A 17 20.39 -25.81 22.90
N ASP A 18 20.61 -25.91 21.59
CA ASP A 18 21.56 -25.08 20.84
C ASP A 18 20.95 -23.70 20.54
N SER A 19 21.50 -22.68 21.20
CA SER A 19 21.01 -21.28 21.10
C SER A 19 21.07 -20.71 19.67
N ASP A 20 22.02 -21.16 18.85
CA ASP A 20 22.20 -20.65 17.50
C ASP A 20 21.26 -21.33 16.51
N ALA A 21 21.00 -22.61 16.65
CA ALA A 21 19.97 -23.33 15.90
C ALA A 21 18.57 -22.82 16.22
N TRP A 22 18.28 -22.50 17.48
CA TRP A 22 17.02 -21.92 17.89
C TRP A 22 16.83 -20.50 17.31
N LYS A 23 17.87 -19.65 17.37
CA LYS A 23 17.85 -18.32 16.75
C LYS A 23 17.61 -18.39 15.24
N ALA A 24 18.26 -19.31 14.53
CA ALA A 24 18.07 -19.51 13.11
C ALA A 24 16.61 -19.85 12.77
N LYS A 25 15.98 -20.76 13.53
CA LYS A 25 14.57 -21.12 13.37
C LYS A 25 13.61 -19.96 13.65
N VAL A 26 13.86 -19.16 14.70
CA VAL A 26 13.06 -17.98 15.01
C VAL A 26 13.14 -16.95 13.88
N ILE A 27 14.32 -16.74 13.30
CA ILE A 27 14.51 -15.85 12.15
C ILE A 27 13.79 -16.38 10.92
N GLU A 28 13.88 -17.68 10.66
CA GLU A 28 13.21 -18.33 9.53
C GLU A 28 11.69 -18.20 9.65
N GLU A 29 11.11 -18.50 10.81
CA GLU A 29 9.67 -18.37 11.07
C GLU A 29 9.18 -16.91 10.91
N SER A 30 9.92 -15.95 11.46
CA SER A 30 9.63 -14.52 11.31
C SER A 30 9.65 -14.06 9.84
N LYS A 31 10.52 -14.64 9.00
CA LYS A 31 10.55 -14.37 7.56
C LYS A 31 9.37 -15.01 6.85
N ARG A 32 9.04 -16.26 7.18
CA ARG A 32 7.92 -17.01 6.58
C ARG A 32 6.60 -16.25 6.76
N GLU A 33 6.26 -15.84 7.98
CA GLU A 33 5.06 -15.04 8.25
C GLU A 33 5.02 -13.73 7.44
N THR A 34 6.19 -13.08 7.28
CA THR A 34 6.28 -11.84 6.49
C THR A 34 6.01 -12.09 5.02
N ILE A 35 6.52 -13.19 4.46
CA ILE A 35 6.30 -13.58 3.07
C ILE A 35 4.83 -13.93 2.86
N GLU A 36 4.26 -14.80 3.69
CA GLU A 36 2.85 -15.21 3.62
C GLU A 36 1.88 -14.00 3.72
N ALA A 37 2.17 -13.04 4.62
CA ALA A 37 1.38 -11.82 4.73
C ALA A 37 1.49 -10.93 3.48
N SER A 38 2.67 -10.86 2.87
CA SER A 38 2.90 -10.13 1.61
C SER A 38 2.17 -10.77 0.44
N GLU A 39 2.29 -12.10 0.29
CA GLU A 39 1.61 -12.87 -0.76
C GLU A 39 0.08 -12.76 -0.64
N ARG A 40 -0.45 -12.85 0.59
CA ARG A 40 -1.89 -12.67 0.85
C ARG A 40 -2.35 -11.26 0.48
N GLY A 41 -1.54 -10.24 0.80
CA GLY A 41 -1.81 -8.86 0.41
C GLY A 41 -1.89 -8.70 -1.10
N SER A 42 -0.87 -9.17 -1.82
CA SER A 42 -0.83 -9.11 -3.29
C SER A 42 -2.03 -9.82 -3.91
N ARG A 43 -2.37 -11.04 -3.46
CA ARG A 43 -3.54 -11.77 -3.96
C ARG A 43 -4.85 -10.99 -3.82
N ILE A 44 -5.06 -10.31 -2.70
CA ILE A 44 -6.29 -9.52 -2.48
C ILE A 44 -6.31 -8.29 -3.39
N HIS A 45 -5.17 -7.62 -3.60
CA HIS A 45 -5.05 -6.50 -4.55
C HIS A 45 -5.36 -6.95 -5.97
N ASP A 46 -4.72 -8.03 -6.47
CA ASP A 46 -4.93 -8.58 -7.82
C ASP A 46 -6.40 -8.99 -8.04
N MET A 47 -7.04 -9.58 -7.02
CA MET A 47 -8.45 -9.94 -7.05
C MET A 47 -9.35 -8.70 -7.17
N LEU A 48 -9.14 -7.68 -6.34
CA LEU A 48 -9.91 -6.44 -6.38
C LEU A 48 -9.74 -5.72 -7.71
N GLU A 49 -8.52 -5.63 -8.23
CA GLU A 49 -8.23 -5.08 -9.54
C GLU A 49 -9.07 -5.76 -10.63
N SER A 50 -9.00 -7.10 -10.71
CA SER A 50 -9.73 -7.88 -11.70
C SER A 50 -11.25 -7.67 -11.58
N CYS A 51 -11.76 -7.52 -10.35
CA CYS A 51 -13.19 -7.22 -10.12
C CYS A 51 -13.55 -5.80 -10.60
N PHE A 52 -12.74 -4.77 -10.32
CA PHE A 52 -13.01 -3.41 -10.77
C PHE A 52 -12.86 -3.27 -12.29
N LYS A 53 -11.99 -4.04 -12.93
CA LYS A 53 -11.90 -4.16 -14.39
C LYS A 53 -13.04 -4.97 -15.00
N LYS A 54 -13.89 -5.62 -14.19
CA LYS A 54 -14.97 -6.53 -14.62
C LYS A 54 -14.46 -7.77 -15.37
N GLU A 55 -13.26 -8.21 -15.05
CA GLU A 55 -12.62 -9.40 -15.62
C GLU A 55 -12.86 -10.64 -14.76
N LEU A 56 -13.26 -10.45 -13.49
CA LEU A 56 -13.48 -11.50 -12.51
C LEU A 56 -14.83 -11.29 -11.79
N GLU A 57 -15.62 -12.37 -11.70
CA GLU A 57 -16.75 -12.51 -10.79
C GLU A 57 -16.27 -13.24 -9.53
N PRO A 58 -16.11 -12.56 -8.39
CA PRO A 58 -15.56 -13.17 -7.19
C PRO A 58 -16.55 -14.11 -6.53
N THR A 59 -16.05 -15.14 -5.83
CA THR A 59 -16.88 -16.13 -5.10
C THR A 59 -16.35 -16.32 -3.67
N GLY A 60 -17.17 -16.84 -2.77
CA GLY A 60 -16.77 -17.15 -1.40
C GLY A 60 -16.26 -15.93 -0.64
N ASP A 61 -15.09 -16.07 -0.02
CA ASP A 61 -14.45 -14.99 0.76
C ASP A 61 -14.08 -13.79 -0.11
N ASP A 62 -13.65 -14.02 -1.35
CA ASP A 62 -13.30 -12.96 -2.30
C ASP A 62 -14.54 -12.11 -2.66
N ALA A 63 -15.72 -12.74 -2.82
CA ALA A 63 -16.98 -12.01 -3.00
C ALA A 63 -17.32 -11.17 -1.76
N SER A 64 -17.13 -11.71 -0.56
CA SER A 64 -17.37 -11.00 0.69
C SER A 64 -16.46 -9.76 0.82
N ILE A 65 -15.19 -9.88 0.44
CA ILE A 65 -14.23 -8.77 0.43
C ILE A 65 -14.65 -7.73 -0.61
N PHE A 66 -14.86 -8.13 -1.86
CA PHE A 66 -15.19 -7.20 -2.94
C PHE A 66 -16.48 -6.43 -2.66
N HIS A 67 -17.58 -7.11 -2.27
CA HIS A 67 -18.84 -6.46 -1.97
C HIS A 67 -18.73 -5.49 -0.78
N ALA A 68 -17.93 -5.83 0.24
CA ALA A 68 -17.68 -4.92 1.35
C ALA A 68 -16.90 -3.67 0.92
N VAL A 69 -15.88 -3.82 0.08
CA VAL A 69 -15.11 -2.69 -0.49
C VAL A 69 -16.00 -1.83 -1.38
N ASP A 70 -16.77 -2.42 -2.30
CA ASP A 70 -17.67 -1.71 -3.21
C ASP A 70 -18.75 -0.93 -2.45
N ALA A 71 -19.39 -1.55 -1.46
CA ALA A 71 -20.36 -0.88 -0.61
C ALA A 71 -19.74 0.27 0.20
N LEU A 72 -18.52 0.07 0.72
CA LEU A 72 -17.81 1.10 1.47
C LEU A 72 -17.44 2.30 0.59
N LEU A 73 -17.00 2.06 -0.64
CA LEU A 73 -16.73 3.10 -1.64
C LEU A 73 -18.00 3.88 -1.99
N LYS A 74 -19.12 3.20 -2.28
CA LYS A 74 -20.40 3.86 -2.57
C LYS A 74 -20.87 4.76 -1.43
N VAL A 75 -20.72 4.33 -0.19
CA VAL A 75 -21.13 5.11 0.99
C VAL A 75 -20.24 6.34 1.20
N ASN A 76 -18.92 6.22 1.01
CA ASN A 76 -17.97 7.30 1.34
C ASN A 76 -17.62 8.20 0.14
N CYS A 77 -17.66 7.65 -1.07
CA CYS A 77 -17.21 8.34 -2.28
C CYS A 77 -18.37 8.63 -3.26
N GLY A 78 -19.55 8.03 -3.06
CA GLY A 78 -20.63 8.07 -4.04
C GLY A 78 -20.34 7.20 -5.27
N GLU A 79 -21.14 7.41 -6.32
CA GLU A 79 -20.91 6.74 -7.60
C GLU A 79 -19.71 7.39 -8.31
N GLN A 80 -18.71 6.61 -8.62
CA GLN A 80 -17.48 7.04 -9.26
C GLN A 80 -17.17 6.18 -10.50
N ASN A 81 -16.47 6.75 -11.46
CA ASN A 81 -15.89 6.02 -12.57
C ASN A 81 -14.48 5.56 -12.19
N TRP A 82 -14.38 4.41 -11.55
CA TRP A 82 -13.11 3.89 -11.06
C TRP A 82 -12.23 3.35 -12.18
N ARG A 83 -10.93 3.66 -12.10
CA ARG A 83 -9.85 3.04 -12.87
C ARG A 83 -8.91 2.38 -11.87
N SER A 84 -8.56 1.11 -12.10
CA SER A 84 -7.62 0.35 -11.27
C SER A 84 -6.26 0.24 -11.93
N GLU A 85 -5.21 0.11 -11.10
CA GLU A 85 -3.80 0.01 -11.52
C GLU A 85 -3.34 1.13 -12.46
N GLU A 86 -3.72 2.37 -12.16
CA GLU A 86 -3.25 3.52 -12.91
C GLU A 86 -1.76 3.78 -12.65
N VAL A 87 -0.95 3.62 -13.69
CA VAL A 87 0.49 3.93 -13.60
C VAL A 87 0.71 5.42 -13.69
N VAL A 88 1.40 5.97 -12.71
CA VAL A 88 1.72 7.40 -12.64
C VAL A 88 3.22 7.63 -12.54
N CYS A 89 3.68 8.71 -13.16
CA CYS A 89 5.06 9.16 -13.00
C CYS A 89 5.17 10.68 -12.96
N ASN A 90 6.04 11.18 -12.10
CA ASN A 90 6.45 12.57 -12.07
C ASN A 90 7.87 12.68 -12.60
N LEU A 91 8.02 12.98 -13.89
CA LEU A 91 9.31 13.04 -14.57
C LEU A 91 10.21 14.13 -13.99
N GLN A 92 9.64 15.28 -13.59
CA GLN A 92 10.42 16.39 -13.01
C GLN A 92 11.02 16.02 -11.66
N LYS A 93 10.28 15.29 -10.84
CA LYS A 93 10.72 14.83 -9.51
C LYS A 93 11.39 13.46 -9.56
N GLY A 94 11.29 12.72 -10.67
CA GLY A 94 11.93 11.40 -10.85
C GLY A 94 11.41 10.34 -9.89
N TYR A 95 10.10 10.18 -9.82
CA TYR A 95 9.45 9.07 -9.12
C TYR A 95 8.21 8.61 -9.90
N GLY A 96 7.77 7.41 -9.62
CA GLY A 96 6.55 6.84 -10.19
C GLY A 96 5.97 5.78 -9.27
N GLY A 97 4.81 5.27 -9.64
CA GLY A 97 4.12 4.22 -8.92
C GLY A 97 2.86 3.78 -9.63
N MET A 98 2.11 2.94 -8.98
CA MET A 98 0.85 2.41 -9.45
C MET A 98 -0.22 2.64 -8.38
N ILE A 99 -1.34 3.24 -8.78
CA ILE A 99 -2.46 3.55 -7.90
C ILE A 99 -3.43 2.37 -7.96
N ASP A 100 -3.82 1.83 -6.80
CA ASP A 100 -4.73 0.68 -6.75
C ASP A 100 -6.10 1.04 -7.34
N LEU A 101 -6.66 2.22 -6.98
CA LEU A 101 -7.94 2.68 -7.50
C LEU A 101 -7.97 4.21 -7.57
N VAL A 102 -8.42 4.77 -8.70
CA VAL A 102 -8.50 6.22 -8.91
C VAL A 102 -9.77 6.59 -9.66
N SER A 103 -10.32 7.76 -9.32
CA SER A 103 -11.37 8.45 -10.07
C SER A 103 -10.98 9.92 -10.26
N ASP A 104 -11.89 10.73 -10.81
CA ASP A 104 -11.64 12.15 -10.97
C ASP A 104 -11.64 12.91 -9.63
N GLU A 105 -12.18 12.31 -8.57
CA GLU A 105 -12.26 12.92 -7.23
C GLU A 105 -11.36 12.26 -6.19
N TRP A 106 -10.93 11.00 -6.39
CA TRP A 106 -10.29 10.18 -5.38
C TRP A 106 -9.04 9.46 -5.85
N VAL A 107 -8.06 9.35 -4.96
CA VAL A 107 -6.98 8.36 -5.01
C VAL A 107 -7.15 7.42 -3.81
N ILE A 108 -7.27 6.14 -4.07
CA ILE A 108 -7.46 5.09 -3.07
C ILE A 108 -6.28 4.11 -3.12
N ASP A 109 -5.81 3.71 -1.96
CA ASP A 109 -4.81 2.66 -1.81
C ASP A 109 -5.31 1.62 -0.81
N PHE A 110 -5.26 0.34 -1.20
CA PHE A 110 -5.68 -0.78 -0.39
C PHE A 110 -4.55 -1.21 0.57
N LYS A 111 -4.92 -1.56 1.78
CA LYS A 111 -3.98 -2.05 2.80
C LYS A 111 -4.54 -3.30 3.47
N THR A 112 -3.96 -4.43 3.18
CA THR A 112 -4.31 -5.70 3.84
C THR A 112 -3.57 -5.84 5.16
N LYS A 113 -4.30 -6.06 6.24
CA LYS A 113 -3.78 -6.25 7.60
C LYS A 113 -4.64 -7.25 8.38
N GLU A 114 -4.08 -7.86 9.40
CA GLU A 114 -4.87 -8.63 10.37
C GLU A 114 -5.49 -7.66 11.39
N PHE A 115 -6.82 -7.63 11.42
CA PHE A 115 -7.59 -6.87 12.39
C PHE A 115 -9.02 -7.38 12.53
N THR A 116 -9.68 -6.97 13.59
CA THR A 116 -11.10 -7.23 13.84
C THR A 116 -11.87 -5.92 13.91
N THR A 117 -13.19 -5.99 13.86
CA THR A 117 -14.07 -4.84 14.08
C THR A 117 -13.72 -4.14 15.40
N GLY A 118 -13.45 -2.83 15.33
CA GLY A 118 -13.09 -2.02 16.51
C GLY A 118 -11.59 -1.93 16.80
N SER A 119 -10.73 -2.45 15.97
CA SER A 119 -9.26 -2.23 16.07
C SER A 119 -8.91 -0.74 16.01
N LYS A 120 -8.10 -0.28 16.97
CA LYS A 120 -7.99 1.17 17.27
C LYS A 120 -7.08 1.97 16.32
N GLN A 121 -6.08 1.38 15.69
CA GLN A 121 -5.13 2.13 14.85
C GLN A 121 -4.69 1.33 13.65
N LEU A 122 -5.31 1.60 12.52
CA LEU A 122 -4.96 1.00 11.23
C LEU A 122 -4.11 1.95 10.38
N ALA A 123 -4.45 3.26 10.39
CA ALA A 123 -3.81 4.29 9.59
C ALA A 123 -2.55 4.87 10.26
N TYR A 124 -1.50 5.04 9.48
CA TYR A 124 -0.26 5.74 9.84
C TYR A 124 0.04 6.79 8.78
N GLU A 125 0.48 7.98 9.18
CA GLU A 125 0.72 9.11 8.24
C GLU A 125 1.64 8.76 7.07
N SER A 126 2.56 7.82 7.24
CA SER A 126 3.41 7.35 6.13
C SER A 126 2.64 6.80 4.94
N MET A 127 1.39 6.36 5.12
CA MET A 127 0.52 5.93 4.03
C MET A 127 0.00 7.13 3.24
N ALA A 128 -0.29 8.26 3.92
CA ALA A 128 -0.67 9.50 3.26
C ALA A 128 0.45 10.08 2.38
N TYR A 129 1.72 9.86 2.75
CA TYR A 129 2.86 10.32 1.93
C TYR A 129 2.92 9.61 0.57
N GLN A 130 2.56 8.33 0.52
CA GLN A 130 2.43 7.58 -0.73
C GLN A 130 1.28 8.11 -1.58
N LEU A 131 0.11 8.29 -0.97
CA LEU A 131 -1.09 8.75 -1.66
C LEU A 131 -0.94 10.15 -2.23
N ILE A 132 -0.34 11.09 -1.48
CA ILE A 132 -0.10 12.45 -1.96
C ILE A 132 0.94 12.48 -3.09
N ALA A 133 1.91 11.56 -3.08
CA ALA A 133 2.85 11.43 -4.19
C ALA A 133 2.15 10.96 -5.47
N TYR A 134 1.22 10.03 -5.35
CA TYR A 134 0.39 9.58 -6.48
C TYR A 134 -0.50 10.70 -7.00
N GLU A 135 -1.19 11.40 -6.11
CA GLU A 135 -2.04 12.56 -6.45
C GLU A 135 -1.25 13.60 -7.24
N ARG A 136 -0.05 13.99 -6.76
CA ARG A 136 0.83 14.97 -7.41
C ARG A 136 1.48 14.48 -8.72
N ALA A 137 1.39 13.22 -9.05
CA ALA A 137 1.87 12.66 -10.31
C ALA A 137 0.78 12.61 -11.39
N LEU A 138 -0.49 12.81 -11.03
CA LEU A 138 -1.60 12.83 -11.97
C LEU A 138 -1.68 14.19 -12.73
N PRO A 139 -2.05 14.18 -14.02
CA PRO A 139 -2.20 15.42 -14.82
C PRO A 139 -3.30 16.34 -14.28
N ALA A 140 -4.38 15.76 -13.75
CA ALA A 140 -5.48 16.46 -13.11
C ALA A 140 -5.70 15.83 -11.74
N PRO A 141 -5.02 16.35 -10.70
CA PRO A 141 -5.01 15.70 -9.39
C PRO A 141 -6.41 15.75 -8.74
N PRO A 142 -6.91 14.60 -8.26
CA PRO A 142 -8.08 14.54 -7.40
C PRO A 142 -7.83 15.28 -6.09
N LYS A 143 -8.91 15.72 -5.43
CA LYS A 143 -8.80 16.48 -4.18
C LYS A 143 -8.87 15.63 -2.91
N ARG A 144 -9.13 14.33 -3.04
CA ARG A 144 -9.37 13.45 -1.90
C ARG A 144 -8.51 12.20 -2.01
N ILE A 145 -7.91 11.83 -0.90
CA ILE A 145 -7.08 10.61 -0.80
C ILE A 145 -7.53 9.78 0.39
N ALA A 146 -7.58 8.45 0.24
CA ALA A 146 -7.98 7.56 1.31
C ALA A 146 -7.27 6.20 1.24
N ASN A 147 -7.17 5.53 2.38
CA ASN A 147 -6.85 4.13 2.45
C ASN A 147 -8.11 3.30 2.77
N ILE A 148 -8.22 2.14 2.13
CA ILE A 148 -9.16 1.11 2.54
C ILE A 148 -8.37 -0.03 3.17
N PHE A 149 -8.63 -0.27 4.47
CA PHE A 149 -8.05 -1.39 5.20
C PHE A 149 -8.95 -2.61 5.02
N ILE A 150 -8.34 -3.72 4.62
CA ILE A 150 -9.01 -5.00 4.35
C ILE A 150 -8.49 -6.00 5.37
N SER A 151 -9.37 -6.62 6.13
CA SER A 151 -8.99 -7.63 7.11
C SER A 151 -8.55 -8.91 6.44
N ALA A 152 -7.32 -9.33 6.70
CA ALA A 152 -6.74 -10.56 6.17
C ALA A 152 -7.29 -11.84 6.84
N ASN A 153 -7.84 -11.70 8.05
CA ASN A 153 -8.33 -12.81 8.87
C ASN A 153 -9.86 -12.81 9.04
N ASN A 154 -10.57 -11.77 8.55
CA ASN A 154 -12.02 -11.68 8.60
C ASN A 154 -12.56 -11.15 7.27
N PRO A 155 -12.80 -12.01 6.27
CA PRO A 155 -13.32 -11.60 4.96
C PRO A 155 -14.59 -10.76 5.08
N GLY A 156 -14.62 -9.62 4.36
CA GLY A 156 -15.73 -8.67 4.41
C GLY A 156 -15.63 -7.61 5.53
N VAL A 157 -14.64 -7.70 6.42
CA VAL A 157 -14.36 -6.62 7.39
C VAL A 157 -13.40 -5.62 6.73
N VAL A 158 -13.91 -4.40 6.47
CA VAL A 158 -13.17 -3.33 5.81
C VAL A 158 -13.35 -2.02 6.56
N VAL A 159 -12.36 -1.13 6.47
CA VAL A 159 -12.39 0.20 7.12
C VAL A 159 -11.90 1.25 6.14
N PHE A 160 -12.67 2.33 5.98
CA PHE A 160 -12.31 3.50 5.18
C PHE A 160 -11.62 4.54 6.06
N HIS A 161 -10.51 5.10 5.58
CA HIS A 161 -9.80 6.19 6.24
C HIS A 161 -9.45 7.26 5.23
N GLU A 162 -10.16 8.38 5.29
CA GLU A 162 -9.87 9.57 4.48
C GLU A 162 -8.83 10.44 5.19
N TRP A 163 -7.88 10.95 4.43
CA TRP A 163 -6.87 11.89 4.91
C TRP A 163 -7.34 13.33 4.75
N ASN A 164 -7.06 14.16 5.75
CA ASN A 164 -7.49 15.56 5.75
C ASN A 164 -6.71 16.38 4.69
N GLU A 165 -7.43 17.03 3.79
CA GLU A 165 -6.87 17.91 2.76
C GLU A 165 -5.98 19.01 3.35
N ALA A 166 -6.30 19.52 4.53
CA ALA A 166 -5.50 20.55 5.22
C ALA A 166 -4.05 20.12 5.50
N ASP A 167 -3.79 18.80 5.58
CA ASP A 167 -2.47 18.23 5.82
C ASP A 167 -1.69 17.89 4.54
N PHE A 168 -2.27 18.01 3.35
CA PHE A 168 -1.66 17.57 2.08
C PHE A 168 -0.31 18.23 1.80
N ASN A 169 -0.19 19.53 2.05
CA ASN A 169 1.07 20.24 1.85
C ASN A 169 2.16 19.74 2.82
N ARG A 170 1.79 19.37 4.03
CA ARG A 170 2.70 18.79 5.02
C ARG A 170 3.16 17.40 4.59
N TYR A 171 2.23 16.54 4.15
CA TYR A 171 2.55 15.20 3.65
C TYR A 171 3.45 15.26 2.42
N TRP A 172 3.15 16.16 1.49
CA TRP A 172 3.98 16.40 0.31
C TRP A 172 5.40 16.83 0.68
N THR A 173 5.56 17.78 1.59
CA THR A 173 6.88 18.25 2.06
C THR A 173 7.70 17.10 2.67
N ILE A 174 7.07 16.22 3.43
CA ILE A 174 7.74 15.06 4.02
C ILE A 174 8.15 14.07 2.94
N PHE A 175 7.27 13.79 1.97
CA PHE A 175 7.60 12.92 0.84
C PHE A 175 8.79 13.47 0.02
N GLU A 176 8.76 14.76 -0.38
CA GLU A 176 9.85 15.39 -1.13
C GLU A 176 11.18 15.34 -0.39
N SER A 177 11.16 15.59 0.90
CA SER A 177 12.36 15.50 1.75
C SER A 177 12.91 14.07 1.76
N SER A 178 12.04 13.08 1.91
CA SER A 178 12.40 11.66 1.90
C SER A 178 12.95 11.24 0.54
N LEU A 179 12.32 11.67 -0.56
CA LEU A 179 12.79 11.45 -1.92
C LEU A 179 14.17 12.05 -2.15
N THR A 180 14.41 13.25 -1.64
CA THR A 180 15.71 13.93 -1.73
C THR A 180 16.80 13.13 -1.00
N VAL A 181 16.53 12.68 0.21
CA VAL A 181 17.46 11.81 0.95
C VAL A 181 17.73 10.52 0.18
N TRP A 182 16.68 9.86 -0.30
CA TRP A 182 16.81 8.61 -1.06
C TRP A 182 17.64 8.80 -2.32
N LYS A 183 17.41 9.87 -3.11
CA LYS A 183 18.17 10.18 -4.31
C LYS A 183 19.68 10.37 -4.01
N ASN A 184 19.99 11.07 -2.94
CA ASN A 184 21.39 11.28 -2.53
C ASN A 184 22.05 9.94 -2.12
N VAL A 185 21.36 9.12 -1.31
CA VAL A 185 21.87 7.81 -0.88
C VAL A 185 22.07 6.87 -2.06
N LYS A 186 21.12 6.84 -3.00
CA LYS A 186 21.15 5.95 -4.18
C LYS A 186 21.94 6.54 -5.35
N LYS A 187 22.40 7.81 -5.25
CA LYS A 187 23.06 8.55 -6.35
C LYS A 187 22.21 8.58 -7.63
N TYR A 188 20.89 8.69 -7.47
CA TYR A 188 19.90 8.69 -8.55
C TYR A 188 19.55 10.12 -8.95
N TRP A 189 19.89 10.49 -10.19
CA TRP A 189 19.69 11.84 -10.75
C TRP A 189 19.14 11.73 -12.17
N PRO A 190 17.83 11.54 -12.36
CA PRO A 190 17.22 11.37 -13.68
C PRO A 190 17.49 12.53 -14.63
N GLU A 191 17.62 13.76 -14.11
CA GLU A 191 17.88 14.96 -14.90
C GLU A 191 19.28 14.97 -15.55
N ARG A 192 20.23 14.18 -15.06
CA ARG A 192 21.59 14.10 -15.61
C ARG A 192 21.70 13.21 -16.83
N HIS A 193 20.85 12.17 -16.92
CA HIS A 193 20.86 11.26 -18.08
C HIS A 193 20.39 11.97 -19.36
N ASN A 194 19.42 12.88 -19.27
CA ASN A 194 18.91 13.63 -20.42
C ASN A 194 19.95 14.63 -21.01
N LYS A 195 20.88 15.11 -20.19
CA LYS A 195 21.94 16.06 -20.67
C LYS A 195 23.12 15.38 -21.35
N GLU A 196 23.39 14.12 -21.05
CA GLU A 196 24.47 13.35 -21.68
C GLU A 196 24.07 12.86 -23.07
N GLU A 197 22.77 12.57 -23.32
CA GLU A 197 22.27 12.22 -24.63
C GLU A 197 22.20 13.42 -25.60
N GLU A 198 21.86 14.64 -25.10
CA GLU A 198 21.85 15.87 -25.90
C GLU A 198 23.25 16.38 -26.25
N SER A 199 24.27 16.00 -25.45
CA SER A 199 25.68 16.43 -25.73
C SER A 199 26.46 15.47 -26.63
N SER A 200 25.86 14.35 -27.02
CA SER A 200 26.48 13.27 -27.83
C SER A 200 25.89 13.18 -29.25
N GLY A 201 25.03 14.15 -29.66
CA GLY A 201 24.35 14.20 -30.96
C GLY A 201 24.97 15.20 -31.93
#